data_650d08ca3f5d0f64367ba09cc2eef5f6
#
_entry.id   650d08ca3f5d0f64367ba09cc2eef5f6
#
_cell.length_a   1.000
_cell.length_b   1.000
_cell.length_c   1.000
_cell.angle_alpha   90.00
_cell.angle_beta   90.00
_cell.angle_gamma   90.00
#
_symmetry.space_group_name_H-M   'P 1'
#
loop_
_entity.id
_entity.type
_entity.pdbx_description
1 polymer ?
#
loop_
_entity_poly.entity_id
_entity_poly.type
_entity_poly.pdbx_seq_one_letter_code
_entity_poly.pdbx_strand_id
1 'polypeptide(L)'
;ACVSGIHFNFSLSEDSMKDLIGSTSKEDVNSTYLNLIRNFKRIFWFVLSEFGESAVVDKTFVAGRKNDLDELNDTDLYKENATSLRMSEIGYKSPAQESMNIHYNDLDSFLEELRNGIVKPYPEFSALGLKDDDGSYKQISDGILQIENELYDCIRPKRAAQGNERPYDVLKNHGIKYVEVRGIDLSPL
;
A
#
# COMPACT_ATOMS: atom_id res chain seq x y z
N ALA A 1 -7.69 -13.73 -0.83
CA ALA A 1 -8.76 -13.12 -1.64
C ALA A 1 -8.18 -11.93 -2.39
N CYS A 2 -8.49 -11.83 -3.68
CA CYS A 2 -8.06 -10.68 -4.49
C CYS A 2 -9.00 -9.51 -4.23
N VAL A 3 -8.44 -8.40 -3.74
CA VAL A 3 -9.19 -7.15 -3.53
C VAL A 3 -8.70 -6.15 -4.57
N SER A 4 -9.54 -5.88 -5.56
CA SER A 4 -9.22 -4.96 -6.65
C SER A 4 -9.48 -3.51 -6.27
N GLY A 5 -8.74 -2.58 -6.87
CA GLY A 5 -8.93 -1.15 -6.72
C GLY A 5 -8.31 -0.39 -7.88
N ILE A 6 -8.61 0.88 -7.98
CA ILE A 6 -8.02 1.77 -8.98
C ILE A 6 -6.70 2.31 -8.44
N HIS A 7 -5.63 2.17 -9.22
CA HIS A 7 -4.38 2.86 -8.96
C HIS A 7 -4.29 4.12 -9.82
N PHE A 8 -4.05 5.23 -9.18
CA PHE A 8 -3.92 6.53 -9.82
C PHE A 8 -2.53 7.09 -9.59
N ASN A 9 -1.77 7.32 -10.68
CA ASN A 9 -0.45 7.91 -10.63
C ASN A 9 -0.54 9.42 -10.86
N PHE A 10 0.09 10.20 -9.96
CA PHE A 10 0.14 11.65 -10.05
C PHE A 10 1.58 12.16 -10.00
N SER A 11 1.92 13.02 -10.94
CA SER A 11 3.23 13.71 -10.97
C SER A 11 3.07 15.17 -11.39
N LEU A 12 4.00 16.00 -10.95
CA LEU A 12 4.19 17.35 -11.44
C LEU A 12 5.31 17.40 -12.48
N SER A 13 5.17 18.27 -13.49
CA SER A 13 6.27 18.58 -14.39
C SER A 13 7.40 19.34 -13.65
N GLU A 14 8.58 19.39 -14.23
CA GLU A 14 9.68 20.16 -13.64
C GLU A 14 9.35 21.65 -13.54
N ASP A 15 8.69 22.20 -14.57
CA ASP A 15 8.24 23.60 -14.56
C ASP A 15 7.22 23.84 -13.45
N SER A 16 6.21 22.99 -13.33
CA SER A 16 5.22 23.08 -12.24
C SER A 16 5.86 22.93 -10.86
N MET A 17 6.86 22.07 -10.72
CA MET A 17 7.60 21.91 -9.47
C MET A 17 8.40 23.17 -9.16
N LYS A 18 9.09 23.73 -10.15
CA LYS A 18 9.84 24.97 -10.01
C LYS A 18 8.94 26.16 -9.65
N ASP A 19 7.77 26.26 -10.27
CA ASP A 19 6.78 27.31 -9.97
C ASP A 19 6.23 27.17 -8.55
N LEU A 20 6.03 25.93 -8.08
CA LEU A 20 5.44 25.66 -6.77
C LEU A 20 6.41 25.91 -5.60
N ILE A 21 7.67 25.47 -5.74
CA ILE A 21 8.64 25.47 -4.63
C ILE A 21 9.96 26.20 -4.94
N GLY A 22 10.12 26.76 -6.14
CA GLY A 22 11.33 27.48 -6.55
C GLY A 22 12.56 26.58 -6.81
N SER A 23 12.39 25.25 -6.80
CA SER A 23 13.51 24.30 -6.89
C SER A 23 13.12 23.05 -7.69
N THR A 24 14.13 22.40 -8.27
CA THR A 24 14.04 21.08 -8.91
C THR A 24 15.10 20.12 -8.35
N SER A 25 15.73 20.47 -7.22
CA SER A 25 16.69 19.57 -6.56
C SER A 25 16.00 18.27 -6.14
N LYS A 26 16.75 17.17 -6.14
CA LYS A 26 16.22 15.86 -5.72
C LYS A 26 15.64 15.91 -4.31
N GLU A 27 16.31 16.59 -3.40
CA GLU A 27 15.94 16.72 -2.00
C GLU A 27 14.61 17.47 -1.82
N ASP A 28 14.44 18.61 -2.50
CA ASP A 28 13.23 19.43 -2.44
C ASP A 28 12.04 18.73 -3.10
N VAL A 29 12.27 18.05 -4.22
CA VAL A 29 11.26 17.26 -4.91
C VAL A 29 10.80 16.08 -4.03
N ASN A 30 11.73 15.35 -3.40
CA ASN A 30 11.40 14.29 -2.46
C ASN A 30 10.55 14.80 -1.30
N SER A 31 10.99 15.90 -0.66
CA SER A 31 10.28 16.54 0.45
C SER A 31 8.86 16.94 0.06
N THR A 32 8.70 17.49 -1.14
CA THR A 32 7.39 17.93 -1.67
C THR A 32 6.44 16.75 -1.87
N TYR A 33 6.88 15.67 -2.50
CA TYR A 33 6.06 14.47 -2.66
C TYR A 33 5.74 13.77 -1.34
N LEU A 34 6.68 13.72 -0.40
CA LEU A 34 6.43 13.17 0.93
C LEU A 34 5.43 14.03 1.72
N ASN A 35 5.48 15.35 1.57
CA ASN A 35 4.48 16.26 2.10
C ASN A 35 3.08 16.02 1.50
N LEU A 36 3.02 15.84 0.17
CA LEU A 36 1.79 15.47 -0.52
C LEU A 36 1.20 14.17 0.06
N ILE A 37 2.03 13.13 0.23
CA ILE A 37 1.61 11.85 0.81
C ILE A 37 1.04 12.05 2.22
N ARG A 38 1.75 12.77 3.11
CA ARG A 38 1.25 13.02 4.47
C ARG A 38 -0.08 13.78 4.49
N ASN A 39 -0.22 14.78 3.62
CA ASN A 39 -1.47 15.53 3.53
C ASN A 39 -2.61 14.70 2.94
N PHE A 40 -2.33 13.90 1.90
CA PHE A 40 -3.32 12.97 1.35
C PHE A 40 -3.80 11.98 2.43
N LYS A 41 -2.90 11.39 3.20
CA LYS A 41 -3.28 10.47 4.29
C LYS A 41 -4.19 11.11 5.35
N ARG A 42 -4.03 12.41 5.61
CA ARG A 42 -4.90 13.14 6.55
C ARG A 42 -6.33 13.32 6.04
N ILE A 43 -6.52 13.44 4.73
CA ILE A 43 -7.82 13.63 4.11
C ILE A 43 -8.38 12.34 3.48
N PHE A 44 -7.66 11.24 3.57
CA PHE A 44 -8.03 9.98 2.89
C PHE A 44 -9.39 9.43 3.39
N TRP A 45 -9.74 9.63 4.65
CA TRP A 45 -11.07 9.29 5.17
C TRP A 45 -12.19 9.97 4.38
N PHE A 46 -11.99 11.23 3.96
CA PHE A 46 -12.95 11.95 3.14
C PHE A 46 -13.07 11.33 1.74
N VAL A 47 -11.92 10.94 1.14
CA VAL A 47 -11.93 10.23 -0.14
C VAL A 47 -12.72 8.92 -0.05
N LEU A 48 -12.56 8.17 1.05
CA LEU A 48 -13.34 6.93 1.25
C LEU A 48 -14.82 7.22 1.52
N SER A 49 -15.15 8.33 2.19
CA SER A 49 -16.55 8.72 2.41
C SER A 49 -17.29 9.04 1.11
N GLU A 50 -16.59 9.72 0.16
CA GLU A 50 -17.20 10.18 -1.09
C GLU A 50 -17.12 9.15 -2.23
N PHE A 51 -16.07 8.32 -2.24
CA PHE A 51 -15.73 7.43 -3.35
C PHE A 51 -15.57 5.97 -2.93
N GLY A 52 -15.99 5.60 -1.73
CA GLY A 52 -16.01 4.20 -1.31
C GLY A 52 -17.18 3.45 -1.97
N GLU A 53 -16.87 2.31 -2.61
CA GLU A 53 -17.82 1.51 -3.40
C GLU A 53 -17.85 0.04 -2.94
N SER A 54 -17.27 -0.28 -1.78
CA SER A 54 -17.20 -1.65 -1.27
C SER A 54 -17.77 -1.77 0.15
N ALA A 55 -19.01 -1.31 0.34
CA ALA A 55 -19.73 -1.37 1.63
C ALA A 55 -20.29 -2.76 1.95
N VAL A 56 -20.37 -3.66 0.97
CA VAL A 56 -20.95 -5.01 1.05
C VAL A 56 -19.94 -6.03 0.55
N VAL A 57 -19.95 -7.22 1.14
CA VAL A 57 -19.07 -8.32 0.77
C VAL A 57 -19.83 -9.66 0.82
N ASP A 58 -19.56 -10.55 -0.13
CA ASP A 58 -20.09 -11.92 -0.12
C ASP A 58 -19.52 -12.70 1.08
N LYS A 59 -20.36 -13.52 1.73
CA LYS A 59 -19.99 -14.34 2.91
C LYS A 59 -18.78 -15.25 2.64
N THR A 60 -18.60 -15.71 1.40
CA THR A 60 -17.46 -16.55 1.04
C THR A 60 -16.12 -15.81 1.11
N PHE A 61 -16.12 -14.50 0.94
CA PHE A 61 -14.91 -13.67 1.03
C PHE A 61 -14.28 -13.70 2.42
N VAL A 62 -15.09 -13.79 3.46
CA VAL A 62 -14.65 -13.81 4.86
C VAL A 62 -14.74 -15.21 5.49
N ALA A 63 -15.05 -16.24 4.72
CA ALA A 63 -15.21 -17.60 5.22
C ALA A 63 -13.93 -18.06 5.95
N GLY A 64 -14.09 -18.54 7.18
CA GLY A 64 -12.98 -18.96 8.04
C GLY A 64 -12.15 -17.80 8.65
N ARG A 65 -12.54 -16.55 8.44
CA ARG A 65 -11.89 -15.36 9.00
C ARG A 65 -12.77 -14.73 10.09
N LYS A 66 -12.17 -14.36 11.21
CA LYS A 66 -12.86 -13.57 12.24
C LYS A 66 -13.19 -12.19 11.66
N ASN A 67 -14.44 -11.78 11.77
CA ASN A 67 -14.91 -10.46 11.36
C ASN A 67 -16.07 -10.02 12.28
N ASP A 68 -16.49 -8.78 12.17
CA ASP A 68 -17.57 -8.13 12.92
C ASP A 68 -18.65 -7.56 12.00
N LEU A 69 -18.82 -8.16 10.82
CA LEU A 69 -19.80 -7.76 9.83
C LEU A 69 -21.21 -8.28 10.21
N ASP A 70 -22.21 -7.50 9.85
CA ASP A 70 -23.61 -7.81 10.01
C ASP A 70 -24.17 -8.51 8.77
N GLU A 71 -25.20 -9.33 8.93
CA GLU A 71 -25.87 -9.98 7.78
C GLU A 71 -26.77 -8.98 7.07
N LEU A 72 -26.54 -8.82 5.76
CA LEU A 72 -27.42 -8.04 4.88
C LEU A 72 -28.56 -8.93 4.32
N ASN A 73 -28.19 -10.14 3.91
CA ASN A 73 -29.09 -11.17 3.36
C ASN A 73 -28.43 -12.56 3.48
N ASP A 74 -28.98 -13.58 2.81
CA ASP A 74 -28.49 -14.96 2.87
C ASP A 74 -27.05 -15.13 2.35
N THR A 75 -26.60 -14.26 1.43
CA THR A 75 -25.29 -14.36 0.75
C THR A 75 -24.31 -13.27 1.15
N ASP A 76 -24.79 -12.12 1.62
CA ASP A 76 -23.97 -10.91 1.75
C ASP A 76 -23.91 -10.41 3.19
N LEU A 77 -22.77 -9.80 3.48
CA LEU A 77 -22.47 -9.11 4.74
C LEU A 77 -22.17 -7.64 4.47
N TYR A 78 -22.43 -6.81 5.47
CA TYR A 78 -22.12 -5.39 5.43
C TYR A 78 -21.62 -4.90 6.81
N LYS A 79 -21.19 -3.66 6.87
CA LYS A 79 -20.98 -2.97 8.13
C LYS A 79 -21.68 -1.62 8.09
N GLU A 80 -22.49 -1.33 9.12
CA GLU A 80 -23.17 -0.04 9.23
C GLU A 80 -22.19 1.14 9.13
N ASN A 81 -22.50 2.11 8.29
CA ASN A 81 -21.68 3.28 7.98
C ASN A 81 -20.34 3.00 7.28
N ALA A 82 -20.06 1.76 6.86
CA ALA A 82 -18.90 1.49 6.04
C ALA A 82 -19.12 1.96 4.60
N THR A 83 -18.09 2.58 4.02
CA THR A 83 -18.08 2.97 2.60
C THR A 83 -17.09 2.11 1.80
N SER A 84 -16.03 1.61 2.45
CA SER A 84 -15.02 0.76 1.82
C SER A 84 -14.55 -0.35 2.77
N LEU A 85 -15.16 -1.53 2.68
CA LEU A 85 -14.67 -2.73 3.36
C LEU A 85 -13.31 -3.19 2.79
N ARG A 86 -13.03 -2.85 1.53
CA ARG A 86 -11.73 -3.09 0.91
C ARG A 86 -10.59 -2.45 1.69
N MET A 87 -10.76 -1.23 2.20
CA MET A 87 -9.74 -0.51 2.97
C MET A 87 -9.80 -0.79 4.48
N SER A 88 -10.57 -1.79 4.90
CA SER A 88 -10.69 -2.25 6.28
C SER A 88 -9.77 -3.44 6.60
N GLU A 89 -9.85 -3.95 7.84
CA GLU A 89 -9.12 -5.12 8.35
C GLU A 89 -9.34 -6.40 7.53
N ILE A 90 -10.47 -6.53 6.87
CA ILE A 90 -10.78 -7.72 6.07
C ILE A 90 -10.27 -7.63 4.62
N GLY A 91 -9.86 -6.44 4.18
CA GLY A 91 -9.52 -6.16 2.79
C GLY A 91 -8.03 -5.90 2.54
N TYR A 92 -7.70 -4.67 2.16
CA TYR A 92 -6.35 -4.24 1.76
C TYR A 92 -5.45 -3.95 2.96
N LYS A 93 -5.15 -4.98 3.74
CA LYS A 93 -4.32 -4.91 4.94
C LYS A 93 -3.52 -6.21 5.11
N SER A 94 -2.36 -6.11 5.73
CA SER A 94 -1.54 -7.25 6.15
C SER A 94 -1.20 -7.12 7.63
N PRO A 95 -1.61 -8.07 8.49
CA PRO A 95 -1.26 -8.06 9.90
C PRO A 95 0.25 -8.03 10.17
N ALA A 96 1.04 -8.68 9.31
CA ALA A 96 2.50 -8.65 9.43
C ALA A 96 3.06 -7.21 9.37
N GLN A 97 2.44 -6.34 8.57
CA GLN A 97 2.89 -4.95 8.41
C GLN A 97 2.53 -4.03 9.57
N GLU A 98 1.68 -4.44 10.50
CA GLU A 98 1.35 -3.65 11.70
C GLU A 98 2.58 -3.43 12.60
N SER A 99 3.56 -4.32 12.51
CA SER A 99 4.84 -4.20 13.23
C SER A 99 5.81 -3.20 12.58
N MET A 100 5.52 -2.71 11.38
CA MET A 100 6.35 -1.75 10.66
C MET A 100 5.99 -0.32 11.07
N ASN A 101 7.01 0.53 11.24
CA ASN A 101 6.83 1.94 11.53
C ASN A 101 7.00 2.79 10.27
N ILE A 102 6.19 2.54 9.24
CA ILE A 102 6.25 3.29 7.99
C ILE A 102 5.81 4.74 8.22
N HIS A 103 6.72 5.67 7.95
CA HIS A 103 6.45 7.10 7.96
C HIS A 103 7.04 7.78 6.72
N TYR A 104 6.52 8.96 6.42
CA TYR A 104 6.86 9.72 5.21
C TYR A 104 7.48 11.08 5.57
N ASN A 105 8.33 11.14 6.63
CA ASN A 105 8.98 12.36 7.05
C ASN A 105 10.13 12.74 6.12
N ASP A 106 10.93 11.77 5.76
CA ASP A 106 12.01 11.85 4.78
C ASP A 106 12.16 10.54 4.01
N LEU A 107 12.85 10.60 2.87
CA LEU A 107 12.98 9.44 1.99
C LEU A 107 13.89 8.36 2.58
N ASP A 108 14.94 8.74 3.28
CA ASP A 108 15.93 7.78 3.79
C ASP A 108 15.30 6.91 4.89
N SER A 109 14.59 7.53 5.83
CA SER A 109 13.86 6.79 6.87
C SER A 109 12.76 5.89 6.29
N PHE A 110 12.03 6.36 5.26
CA PHE A 110 11.05 5.53 4.56
C PHE A 110 11.71 4.30 3.92
N LEU A 111 12.84 4.50 3.24
CA LEU A 111 13.58 3.41 2.58
C LEU A 111 14.20 2.44 3.59
N GLU A 112 14.68 2.94 4.74
CA GLU A 112 15.19 2.10 5.81
C GLU A 112 14.09 1.17 6.35
N GLU A 113 12.91 1.70 6.66
CA GLU A 113 11.78 0.89 7.12
C GLU A 113 11.28 -0.09 6.06
N LEU A 114 11.25 0.32 4.79
CA LEU A 114 10.91 -0.58 3.69
C LEU A 114 11.91 -1.75 3.58
N ARG A 115 13.21 -1.46 3.69
CA ARG A 115 14.26 -2.48 3.69
C ARG A 115 14.13 -3.39 4.90
N ASN A 116 13.89 -2.84 6.08
CA ASN A 116 13.69 -3.61 7.32
C ASN A 116 12.51 -4.59 7.14
N GLY A 117 11.42 -4.15 6.54
CA GLY A 117 10.27 -5.03 6.23
C GLY A 117 10.62 -6.21 5.33
N ILE A 118 11.57 -6.04 4.39
CA ILE A 118 12.01 -7.11 3.48
C ILE A 118 12.97 -8.10 4.18
N VAL A 119 13.90 -7.59 5.02
CA VAL A 119 14.97 -8.41 5.60
C VAL A 119 14.65 -8.98 6.97
N LYS A 120 13.67 -8.41 7.69
CA LYS A 120 13.28 -8.86 9.02
C LYS A 120 12.30 -10.04 8.91
N PRO A 121 12.69 -11.24 9.40
CA PRO A 121 11.80 -12.39 9.38
C PRO A 121 10.50 -12.14 10.17
N TYR A 122 9.38 -12.61 9.64
CA TYR A 122 8.12 -12.64 10.34
C TYR A 122 7.87 -14.06 10.87
N PRO A 123 7.65 -14.25 12.19
CA PRO A 123 7.66 -15.58 12.80
C PRO A 123 6.72 -16.59 12.15
N GLU A 124 5.50 -16.15 11.77
CA GLU A 124 4.54 -17.04 11.12
C GLU A 124 5.00 -17.45 9.71
N PHE A 125 5.66 -16.55 8.96
CA PHE A 125 6.21 -16.88 7.65
C PHE A 125 7.44 -17.78 7.77
N SER A 126 8.30 -17.54 8.77
CA SER A 126 9.43 -18.44 9.04
C SER A 126 8.96 -19.85 9.43
N ALA A 127 7.87 -19.97 10.19
CA ALA A 127 7.28 -21.25 10.58
C ALA A 127 6.71 -22.02 9.38
N LEU A 128 6.20 -21.35 8.34
CA LEU A 128 5.76 -21.99 7.10
C LEU A 128 6.91 -22.62 6.31
N GLY A 129 8.14 -22.09 6.47
CA GLY A 129 9.31 -22.45 5.68
C GLY A 129 9.24 -21.92 4.24
N LEU A 130 10.39 -21.86 3.59
CA LEU A 130 10.48 -21.35 2.21
C LEU A 130 10.07 -22.37 1.15
N LYS A 131 10.17 -23.66 1.45
CA LYS A 131 9.93 -24.75 0.50
C LYS A 131 9.09 -25.86 1.10
N ASP A 132 8.38 -26.56 0.23
CA ASP A 132 7.73 -27.83 0.52
C ASP A 132 8.72 -28.99 0.48
N ASP A 133 8.27 -30.19 0.89
CA ASP A 133 9.06 -31.43 0.92
C ASP A 133 9.54 -31.85 -0.48
N ASP A 134 8.81 -31.49 -1.53
CA ASP A 134 9.16 -31.73 -2.94
C ASP A 134 10.16 -30.69 -3.50
N GLY A 135 10.56 -29.68 -2.70
CA GLY A 135 11.48 -28.60 -3.07
C GLY A 135 10.84 -27.42 -3.79
N SER A 136 9.53 -27.42 -4.02
CA SER A 136 8.80 -26.27 -4.56
C SER A 136 8.78 -25.10 -3.57
N TYR A 137 8.77 -23.86 -4.07
CA TYR A 137 8.73 -22.69 -3.21
C TYR A 137 7.30 -22.38 -2.74
N LYS A 138 7.12 -22.29 -1.42
CA LYS A 138 5.89 -21.79 -0.78
C LYS A 138 5.82 -20.27 -0.80
N GLN A 139 6.97 -19.63 -0.63
CA GLN A 139 7.11 -18.17 -0.54
C GLN A 139 8.49 -17.73 -1.01
N ILE A 140 8.60 -16.46 -1.39
CA ILE A 140 9.85 -15.86 -1.91
C ILE A 140 10.87 -15.65 -0.77
N SER A 141 10.38 -15.16 0.37
CA SER A 141 11.16 -14.95 1.59
C SER A 141 10.25 -15.10 2.81
N ASP A 142 10.81 -15.11 4.00
CA ASP A 142 10.08 -15.07 5.27
C ASP A 142 10.05 -13.67 5.90
N GLY A 143 10.43 -12.64 5.15
CA GLY A 143 10.33 -11.25 5.57
C GLY A 143 8.89 -10.78 5.78
N ILE A 144 8.70 -9.74 6.60
CA ILE A 144 7.39 -9.06 6.78
C ILE A 144 6.80 -8.69 5.41
N LEU A 145 7.65 -8.22 4.49
CA LEU A 145 7.37 -8.04 3.07
C LEU A 145 8.22 -9.01 2.27
N GLN A 146 7.65 -9.75 1.34
CA GLN A 146 8.44 -10.59 0.44
C GLN A 146 9.12 -9.76 -0.66
N ILE A 147 8.44 -8.70 -1.11
CA ILE A 147 8.95 -7.71 -2.06
C ILE A 147 8.44 -6.30 -1.72
N GLU A 148 9.10 -5.26 -2.21
CA GLU A 148 8.73 -3.85 -1.97
C GLU A 148 7.29 -3.52 -2.40
N ASN A 149 6.79 -4.22 -3.41
CA ASN A 149 5.43 -3.98 -3.93
C ASN A 149 4.32 -4.50 -3.00
N GLU A 150 4.64 -5.31 -2.00
CA GLU A 150 3.68 -5.79 -1.01
C GLU A 150 3.36 -4.79 0.09
N LEU A 151 4.07 -3.66 0.18
CA LEU A 151 3.71 -2.64 1.15
C LEU A 151 2.27 -2.14 0.87
N TYR A 152 1.37 -2.42 1.80
CA TYR A 152 0.01 -1.90 1.77
C TYR A 152 -0.03 -0.48 2.35
N ASP A 153 -0.38 0.49 1.50
CA ASP A 153 -0.71 1.85 1.93
C ASP A 153 -1.65 2.49 0.89
N CYS A 154 -2.44 3.46 1.31
CA CYS A 154 -3.40 4.16 0.43
C CYS A 154 -2.70 5.01 -0.64
N ILE A 155 -1.47 5.43 -0.40
CA ILE A 155 -0.62 6.21 -1.31
C ILE A 155 0.86 5.89 -1.06
N ARG A 156 1.66 5.83 -2.10
CA ARG A 156 3.10 5.52 -2.01
C ARG A 156 3.95 6.40 -2.92
N PRO A 157 5.21 6.71 -2.52
CA PRO A 157 6.18 7.33 -3.41
C PRO A 157 6.66 6.31 -4.44
N LYS A 158 6.83 6.75 -5.68
CA LYS A 158 7.22 5.89 -6.80
C LYS A 158 8.17 6.57 -7.76
N ARG A 159 8.92 5.73 -8.46
CA ARG A 159 9.68 6.06 -9.67
C ARG A 159 9.71 4.82 -10.55
N ALA A 160 9.54 4.98 -11.85
CA ALA A 160 9.64 3.88 -12.80
C ALA A 160 11.09 3.37 -12.84
N ALA A 161 11.25 2.05 -12.73
CA ALA A 161 12.54 1.38 -12.86
C ALA A 161 13.07 1.47 -14.30
N GLN A 162 14.38 1.55 -14.45
CA GLN A 162 15.06 1.42 -15.71
C GLN A 162 15.81 0.08 -15.73
N GLY A 163 15.46 -0.79 -16.67
CA GLY A 163 16.03 -2.13 -16.73
C GLY A 163 15.61 -3.01 -15.53
N ASN A 164 16.60 -3.63 -14.88
CA ASN A 164 16.39 -4.58 -13.77
C ASN A 164 16.56 -3.96 -12.38
N GLU A 165 16.49 -2.62 -12.25
CA GLU A 165 16.60 -1.97 -10.94
C GLU A 165 15.39 -2.32 -10.06
N ARG A 166 15.68 -2.56 -8.78
CA ARG A 166 14.61 -2.77 -7.78
C ARG A 166 13.94 -1.44 -7.42
N PRO A 167 12.64 -1.42 -7.08
CA PRO A 167 11.95 -0.20 -6.65
C PRO A 167 12.66 0.57 -5.53
N TYR A 168 13.26 -0.14 -4.57
CA TYR A 168 14.08 0.45 -3.52
C TYR A 168 15.28 1.23 -4.08
N ASP A 169 16.06 0.59 -4.96
CA ASP A 169 17.29 1.19 -5.52
C ASP A 169 16.98 2.40 -6.40
N VAL A 170 15.91 2.33 -7.17
CA VAL A 170 15.44 3.44 -8.02
C VAL A 170 15.09 4.66 -7.19
N LEU A 171 14.33 4.49 -6.11
CA LEU A 171 13.99 5.60 -5.20
C LEU A 171 15.22 6.15 -4.49
N LYS A 172 16.13 5.29 -4.02
CA LYS A 172 17.36 5.69 -3.35
C LYS A 172 18.28 6.51 -4.25
N ASN A 173 18.50 6.02 -5.46
CA ASN A 173 19.46 6.63 -6.40
C ASN A 173 18.90 7.90 -7.05
N HIS A 174 17.63 7.88 -7.43
CA HIS A 174 17.02 8.89 -8.30
C HIS A 174 15.91 9.73 -7.63
N GLY A 175 15.50 9.38 -6.41
CA GLY A 175 14.43 10.06 -5.69
C GLY A 175 13.03 9.78 -6.25
N ILE A 176 12.05 10.48 -5.73
CA ILE A 176 10.62 10.31 -6.09
C ILE A 176 10.33 11.04 -7.40
N LYS A 177 9.56 10.41 -8.29
CA LYS A 177 9.09 11.03 -9.55
C LYS A 177 7.58 11.26 -9.57
N TYR A 178 6.83 10.40 -8.87
CA TYR A 178 5.37 10.48 -8.78
C TYR A 178 4.86 9.80 -7.51
N VAL A 179 3.61 9.99 -7.20
CA VAL A 179 2.90 9.23 -6.17
C VAL A 179 1.87 8.31 -6.81
N GLU A 180 1.67 7.15 -6.22
CA GLU A 180 0.68 6.17 -6.62
C GLU A 180 -0.41 6.08 -5.54
N VAL A 181 -1.59 6.63 -5.81
CA VAL A 181 -2.79 6.46 -4.98
C VAL A 181 -3.34 5.07 -5.24
N ARG A 182 -3.61 4.29 -4.19
CA ARG A 182 -3.99 2.88 -4.26
C ARG A 182 -5.28 2.55 -3.50
N GLY A 183 -5.73 3.46 -2.67
CA GLY A 183 -6.85 3.26 -1.75
C GLY A 183 -8.24 3.46 -2.38
N ILE A 184 -8.33 3.77 -3.68
CA ILE A 184 -9.62 4.02 -4.35
C ILE A 184 -10.24 2.68 -4.74
N ASP A 185 -11.51 2.49 -4.38
CA ASP A 185 -12.29 1.32 -4.76
C ASP A 185 -12.56 1.30 -6.26
N LEU A 186 -12.80 0.10 -6.79
CA LEU A 186 -13.27 -0.07 -8.15
C LEU A 186 -14.78 0.15 -8.17
N SER A 187 -15.23 1.22 -8.86
CA SER A 187 -16.66 1.45 -9.05
C SER A 187 -17.21 0.50 -10.12
N PRO A 188 -18.34 -0.16 -9.87
CA PRO A 188 -19.01 -1.02 -10.83
C PRO A 188 -19.87 -0.23 -11.84
N LEU A 189 -20.02 1.10 -11.69
CA LEU A 189 -20.90 1.97 -12.49
C LEU A 189 -20.12 2.79 -13.52
#